data_1bbdcf38722eb4f38472efccabd96fd7
#
_entry.id   1bbdcf38722eb4f38472efccabd96fd7
#
_cell.length_a   1.000
_cell.length_b   1.000
_cell.length_c   1.000
_cell.angle_alpha   90.00
_cell.angle_beta   90.00
_cell.angle_gamma   90.00
#
_symmetry.space_group_name_H-M   'P 1'
#
loop_
_entity.id
_entity.type
_entity.pdbx_description
1 polymer ?
#
loop_
_entity_poly.entity_id
_entity_poly.type
_entity_poly.pdbx_seq_one_letter_code
_entity_poly.pdbx_strand_id
1 'polypeptide(L)'
;PFRTGEEGTPALPLVHDMETKFFEQLLIDCDREFQELIKKLQISQSAIPTILDYYESHDADSLTKKIKSIKSFCGIYAPLTKVENGYIPDYTSRYFTEDIPYGLILIKSYAVKYNVSTPKIDSIILWAQENMGKKYLIDGELNGENIDETIAKYIIE
;
A
#
# COMPACT_ATOMS: atom_id res chain seq x y z
N PRO A 1 12.59 -5.39 -17.77
CA PRO A 1 14.00 -5.45 -17.40
C PRO A 1 14.29 -4.40 -16.36
N PHE A 2 14.70 -4.85 -15.15
CA PHE A 2 15.06 -3.95 -14.06
C PHE A 2 16.39 -3.29 -14.39
N ARG A 3 16.51 -1.97 -14.20
CA ARG A 3 17.78 -1.27 -14.30
C ARG A 3 18.61 -1.54 -13.05
N THR A 4 19.88 -1.81 -13.22
CA THR A 4 20.84 -1.80 -12.12
C THR A 4 21.22 -0.34 -11.82
N GLY A 5 21.15 0.05 -10.54
CA GLY A 5 21.81 1.26 -10.06
C GLY A 5 23.34 1.13 -10.18
N GLU A 6 24.06 2.22 -10.03
CA GLU A 6 25.51 2.16 -9.87
C GLU A 6 25.83 1.20 -8.73
N GLU A 7 26.74 0.23 -8.97
CA GLU A 7 27.12 -0.88 -8.07
C GLU A 7 26.28 -2.17 -8.17
N GLY A 8 25.48 -2.36 -9.22
CA GLY A 8 24.84 -3.67 -9.47
C GLY A 8 23.64 -4.01 -8.60
N THR A 9 23.16 -3.08 -7.78
CA THR A 9 21.92 -3.25 -7.03
C THR A 9 20.73 -3.04 -7.95
N PRO A 10 19.84 -4.03 -8.12
CA PRO A 10 18.65 -3.85 -8.94
C PRO A 10 17.73 -2.82 -8.29
N ALA A 11 17.38 -1.78 -9.05
CA ALA A 11 16.30 -0.90 -8.71
C ALA A 11 15.02 -1.46 -9.34
N LEU A 12 13.90 -1.39 -8.63
CA LEU A 12 12.61 -1.40 -9.32
C LEU A 12 12.67 -0.25 -10.33
N PRO A 13 12.45 -0.48 -11.64
CA PRO A 13 12.33 0.63 -12.54
C PRO A 13 11.25 1.53 -11.96
N LEU A 14 11.55 2.82 -11.88
CA LEU A 14 10.50 3.82 -11.89
C LEU A 14 9.72 3.51 -13.16
N VAL A 15 8.60 2.88 -12.96
CA VAL A 15 7.86 2.13 -13.95
C VAL A 15 7.56 3.01 -15.15
N HIS A 16 7.80 2.51 -16.32
CA HIS A 16 7.54 3.19 -17.57
C HIS A 16 6.06 3.61 -17.67
N ASP A 17 5.78 4.72 -18.27
CA ASP A 17 4.57 5.55 -18.20
C ASP A 17 3.19 4.88 -18.02
N MET A 18 2.93 3.71 -18.56
CA MET A 18 1.62 3.05 -18.42
C MET A 18 1.44 2.28 -17.11
N GLU A 19 2.48 1.63 -16.63
CA GLU A 19 2.42 0.88 -15.37
C GLU A 19 2.41 1.83 -14.17
N THR A 20 3.13 2.96 -14.24
CA THR A 20 3.12 3.99 -13.21
C THR A 20 1.71 4.54 -12.98
N LYS A 21 0.99 4.87 -14.04
CA LYS A 21 -0.41 5.35 -13.95
C LYS A 21 -1.35 4.37 -13.26
N PHE A 22 -1.13 3.07 -13.45
CA PHE A 22 -1.92 2.05 -12.78
C PHE A 22 -1.67 2.07 -11.27
N PHE A 23 -0.42 2.21 -10.83
CA PHE A 23 -0.09 2.25 -9.40
C PHE A 23 -0.58 3.52 -8.72
N GLU A 24 -0.40 4.69 -9.33
CA GLU A 24 -0.93 5.93 -8.78
C GLU A 24 -2.46 5.95 -8.76
N GLN A 25 -3.12 5.36 -9.76
CA GLN A 25 -4.57 5.22 -9.74
C GLN A 25 -5.02 4.29 -8.62
N LEU A 26 -4.33 3.16 -8.40
CA LEU A 26 -4.61 2.25 -7.29
C LEU A 26 -4.41 2.96 -5.94
N LEU A 27 -3.34 3.75 -5.80
CA LEU A 27 -3.07 4.53 -4.60
C LEU A 27 -4.18 5.56 -4.33
N ILE A 28 -4.64 6.28 -5.37
CA ILE A 28 -5.77 7.22 -5.27
C ILE A 28 -7.06 6.48 -4.89
N ASP A 29 -7.30 5.31 -5.44
CA ASP A 29 -8.51 4.54 -5.14
C ASP A 29 -8.48 4.01 -3.69
N CYS A 30 -7.33 3.55 -3.20
CA CYS A 30 -7.15 3.18 -1.79
C CYS A 30 -7.31 4.38 -0.85
N ASP A 31 -6.74 5.54 -1.23
CA ASP A 31 -6.92 6.77 -0.46
C ASP A 31 -8.41 7.17 -0.38
N ARG A 32 -9.17 7.05 -1.46
CA ARG A 32 -10.62 7.32 -1.43
C ARG A 32 -11.36 6.43 -0.42
N GLU A 33 -11.06 5.13 -0.39
CA GLU A 33 -11.62 4.22 0.60
C GLU A 33 -11.23 4.62 2.03
N PHE A 34 -9.97 4.99 2.23
CA PHE A 34 -9.48 5.50 3.50
C PHE A 34 -10.15 6.81 3.91
N GLN A 35 -10.34 7.75 3.00
CA GLN A 35 -11.05 9.02 3.27
C GLN A 35 -12.53 8.80 3.64
N GLU A 36 -13.21 7.78 3.09
CA GLU A 36 -14.56 7.42 3.54
C GLU A 36 -14.55 6.94 5.00
N LEU A 37 -13.53 6.18 5.41
CA LEU A 37 -13.33 5.78 6.81
C LEU A 37 -13.07 7.01 7.69
N ILE A 38 -12.18 7.92 7.29
CA ILE A 38 -11.86 9.16 8.02
C ILE A 38 -13.12 9.99 8.27
N LYS A 39 -14.01 10.10 7.28
CA LYS A 39 -15.32 10.76 7.43
C LYS A 39 -16.20 10.05 8.47
N LYS A 40 -16.26 8.73 8.46
CA LYS A 40 -17.02 7.94 9.45
C LYS A 40 -16.49 8.09 10.86
N LEU A 41 -15.18 8.22 11.00
CA LEU A 41 -14.48 8.48 12.26
C LEU A 41 -14.62 9.95 12.73
N GLN A 42 -15.24 10.82 11.94
CA GLN A 42 -15.38 12.26 12.19
C GLN A 42 -14.03 12.98 12.37
N ILE A 43 -12.99 12.48 11.70
CA ILE A 43 -11.67 13.11 11.67
C ILE A 43 -11.69 14.20 10.59
N SER A 44 -11.15 15.38 10.92
CA SER A 44 -11.08 16.49 9.95
C SER A 44 -10.13 16.15 8.80
N GLN A 45 -10.56 16.41 7.55
CA GLN A 45 -9.71 16.28 6.38
C GLN A 45 -8.48 17.22 6.43
N SER A 46 -8.53 18.31 7.17
CA SER A 46 -7.35 19.16 7.37
C SER A 46 -6.27 18.48 8.22
N ALA A 47 -6.64 17.49 9.04
CA ALA A 47 -5.68 16.70 9.81
C ALA A 47 -5.10 15.53 8.97
N ILE A 48 -5.92 14.96 8.09
CA ILE A 48 -5.52 13.86 7.17
C ILE A 48 -6.05 14.21 5.77
N PRO A 49 -5.29 15.01 5.00
CA PRO A 49 -5.67 15.39 3.64
C PRO A 49 -5.66 14.17 2.71
N THR A 50 -6.38 14.27 1.58
CA THR A 50 -6.25 13.27 0.52
C THR A 50 -4.81 13.24 -0.01
N ILE A 51 -4.42 12.11 -0.61
CA ILE A 51 -3.09 12.00 -1.24
C ILE A 51 -2.91 13.03 -2.36
N LEU A 52 -3.98 13.35 -3.08
CA LEU A 52 -3.96 14.36 -4.13
C LEU A 52 -3.73 15.77 -3.55
N ASP A 53 -4.43 16.12 -2.48
CA ASP A 53 -4.24 17.40 -1.81
C ASP A 53 -2.85 17.51 -1.18
N TYR A 54 -2.38 16.44 -0.53
CA TYR A 54 -1.05 16.40 0.10
C TYR A 54 0.09 16.64 -0.90
N TYR A 55 -0.04 16.06 -2.11
CA TYR A 55 0.94 16.22 -3.18
C TYR A 55 0.59 17.34 -4.18
N GLU A 56 -0.38 18.20 -3.88
CA GLU A 56 -0.81 19.30 -4.76
C GLU A 56 -1.09 18.82 -6.20
N SER A 57 -1.81 17.71 -6.31
CA SER A 57 -2.12 17.01 -7.55
C SER A 57 -3.63 16.88 -7.74
N HIS A 58 -4.10 16.54 -8.93
CA HIS A 58 -5.53 16.45 -9.24
C HIS A 58 -5.93 15.15 -9.94
N ASP A 59 -4.94 14.39 -10.42
CA ASP A 59 -5.11 13.08 -11.07
C ASP A 59 -3.83 12.23 -10.95
N ALA A 60 -3.88 10.99 -11.44
CA ALA A 60 -2.74 10.08 -11.42
C ALA A 60 -1.54 10.60 -12.21
N ASP A 61 -1.75 11.30 -13.33
CA ASP A 61 -0.67 11.86 -14.16
C ASP A 61 0.08 12.98 -13.42
N SER A 62 -0.65 13.90 -12.80
CA SER A 62 -0.08 15.00 -12.02
C SER A 62 0.60 14.48 -10.74
N LEU A 63 0.00 13.49 -10.07
CA LEU A 63 0.59 12.82 -8.91
C LEU A 63 1.91 12.14 -9.27
N THR A 64 1.95 11.38 -10.37
CA THR A 64 3.17 10.77 -10.90
C THR A 64 4.28 11.80 -11.13
N LYS A 65 3.95 12.90 -11.81
CA LYS A 65 4.90 13.99 -12.09
C LYS A 65 5.41 14.63 -10.80
N LYS A 66 4.51 14.87 -9.83
CA LYS A 66 4.86 15.45 -8.54
C LYS A 66 5.81 14.54 -7.76
N ILE A 67 5.49 13.26 -7.60
CA ILE A 67 6.32 12.29 -6.87
C ILE A 67 7.70 12.18 -7.53
N LYS A 68 7.77 12.07 -8.86
CA LYS A 68 9.05 12.03 -9.61
C LYS A 68 9.87 13.31 -9.46
N SER A 69 9.26 14.45 -9.17
CA SER A 69 9.97 15.74 -8.98
C SER A 69 10.61 15.88 -7.59
N ILE A 70 10.24 15.03 -6.63
CA ILE A 70 10.72 15.11 -5.24
C ILE A 70 12.16 14.57 -5.18
N LYS A 71 13.12 15.45 -5.00
CA LYS A 71 14.56 15.08 -4.99
C LYS A 71 14.91 14.06 -3.91
N SER A 72 14.28 14.11 -2.75
CA SER A 72 14.52 13.15 -1.66
C SER A 72 14.05 11.72 -1.98
N PHE A 73 13.24 11.53 -3.00
CA PHE A 73 12.81 10.21 -3.46
C PHE A 73 13.73 9.64 -4.55
N CYS A 74 14.61 10.48 -5.11
CA CYS A 74 15.58 10.02 -6.10
C CYS A 74 16.62 9.11 -5.44
N GLY A 75 16.84 7.92 -6.00
CA GLY A 75 17.82 6.96 -5.48
C GLY A 75 17.30 6.10 -4.32
N ILE A 76 16.03 6.20 -3.95
CA ILE A 76 15.40 5.23 -3.05
C ILE A 76 15.05 3.99 -3.87
N TYR A 77 15.56 2.84 -3.43
CA TYR A 77 15.33 1.55 -4.06
C TYR A 77 14.41 0.68 -3.18
N ALA A 78 13.47 0.00 -3.82
CA ALA A 78 12.69 -1.01 -3.14
C ALA A 78 13.59 -2.23 -2.80
N PRO A 79 13.46 -2.82 -1.61
CA PRO A 79 14.15 -4.05 -1.26
C PRO A 79 13.73 -5.17 -2.22
N LEU A 80 14.71 -5.86 -2.79
CA LEU A 80 14.51 -6.95 -3.74
C LEU A 80 15.29 -8.19 -3.33
N THR A 81 14.68 -9.35 -3.54
CA THR A 81 15.32 -10.66 -3.40
C THR A 81 15.66 -11.21 -4.76
N LYS A 82 16.91 -11.68 -4.94
CA LYS A 82 17.36 -12.32 -6.18
C LYS A 82 16.79 -13.74 -6.27
N VAL A 83 16.21 -14.06 -7.43
CA VAL A 83 15.74 -15.39 -7.81
C VAL A 83 16.39 -15.84 -9.10
N GLU A 84 16.20 -17.10 -9.50
CA GLU A 84 16.86 -17.69 -10.67
C GLU A 84 16.67 -16.87 -11.95
N ASN A 85 15.46 -16.36 -12.19
CA ASN A 85 15.10 -15.64 -13.41
C ASN A 85 14.95 -14.11 -13.22
N GLY A 86 15.57 -13.53 -12.17
CA GLY A 86 15.49 -12.08 -11.95
C GLY A 86 15.41 -11.68 -10.49
N TYR A 87 14.49 -10.77 -10.18
CA TYR A 87 14.30 -10.23 -8.85
C TYR A 87 12.80 -10.11 -8.55
N ILE A 88 12.45 -10.40 -7.30
CA ILE A 88 11.11 -10.21 -6.75
C ILE A 88 11.18 -9.22 -5.58
N PRO A 89 10.06 -8.60 -5.15
CA PRO A 89 10.03 -7.83 -3.92
C PRO A 89 10.53 -8.66 -2.74
N ASP A 90 11.26 -8.03 -1.84
CA ASP A 90 11.62 -8.66 -0.57
C ASP A 90 10.43 -8.62 0.38
N TYR A 91 9.65 -9.69 0.38
CA TYR A 91 8.46 -9.83 1.23
C TYR A 91 8.78 -9.94 2.73
N THR A 92 10.06 -10.01 3.12
CA THR A 92 10.50 -9.96 4.51
C THR A 92 10.86 -8.54 4.96
N SER A 93 10.87 -7.58 4.03
CA SER A 93 11.14 -6.18 4.34
C SER A 93 10.01 -5.55 5.16
N ARG A 94 10.32 -4.44 5.85
CA ARG A 94 9.37 -3.69 6.66
C ARG A 94 8.12 -3.22 5.89
N TYR A 95 8.21 -2.99 4.59
CA TYR A 95 7.07 -2.65 3.73
C TYR A 95 5.98 -3.73 3.74
N PHE A 96 6.35 -4.97 4.02
CA PHE A 96 5.41 -6.08 4.16
C PHE A 96 5.17 -6.44 5.62
N THR A 97 6.23 -6.56 6.42
CA THR A 97 6.14 -7.03 7.81
C THR A 97 5.60 -5.99 8.79
N GLU A 98 5.60 -4.71 8.43
CA GLU A 98 5.07 -3.61 9.24
C GLU A 98 3.86 -2.93 8.56
N ASP A 99 3.98 -2.49 7.31
CA ASP A 99 2.94 -1.67 6.67
C ASP A 99 1.66 -2.48 6.38
N ILE A 100 1.76 -3.79 6.13
CA ILE A 100 0.58 -4.64 5.96
C ILE A 100 -0.11 -4.89 7.29
N PRO A 101 0.52 -5.56 8.32
CA PRO A 101 -0.19 -5.94 9.55
C PRO A 101 -0.56 -4.74 10.45
N TYR A 102 0.26 -3.68 10.47
CA TYR A 102 0.04 -2.53 11.33
C TYR A 102 -0.48 -1.28 10.61
N GLY A 103 -0.52 -1.31 9.29
CA GLY A 103 -1.10 -0.27 8.43
C GLY A 103 -2.43 -0.72 7.82
N LEU A 104 -2.38 -1.50 6.73
CA LEU A 104 -3.59 -1.85 5.97
C LEU A 104 -4.58 -2.72 6.76
N ILE A 105 -4.11 -3.70 7.56
CA ILE A 105 -4.98 -4.52 8.42
C ILE A 105 -5.65 -3.66 9.49
N LEU A 106 -4.95 -2.68 10.05
CA LEU A 106 -5.52 -1.72 10.99
C LEU A 106 -6.63 -0.89 10.33
N ILE A 107 -6.38 -0.33 9.15
CA ILE A 107 -7.39 0.42 8.40
C ILE A 107 -8.60 -0.46 8.10
N LYS A 108 -8.38 -1.70 7.64
CA LYS A 108 -9.45 -2.66 7.35
C LYS A 108 -10.27 -2.99 8.59
N SER A 109 -9.64 -3.15 9.75
CA SER A 109 -10.38 -3.47 10.99
C SER A 109 -11.33 -2.34 11.40
N TYR A 110 -10.90 -1.10 11.29
CA TYR A 110 -11.79 0.04 11.49
C TYR A 110 -12.87 0.14 10.39
N ALA A 111 -12.52 -0.13 9.13
CA ALA A 111 -13.48 -0.14 8.03
C ALA A 111 -14.61 -1.15 8.27
N VAL A 112 -14.28 -2.35 8.73
CA VAL A 112 -15.27 -3.37 9.15
C VAL A 112 -16.14 -2.83 10.28
N LYS A 113 -15.54 -2.31 11.35
CA LYS A 113 -16.24 -1.78 12.52
C LYS A 113 -17.22 -0.64 12.19
N TYR A 114 -16.88 0.20 11.21
CA TYR A 114 -17.69 1.35 10.80
C TYR A 114 -18.49 1.13 9.50
N ASN A 115 -18.54 -0.13 9.00
CA ASN A 115 -19.27 -0.52 7.79
C ASN A 115 -18.84 0.31 6.56
N VAL A 116 -17.53 0.44 6.35
CA VAL A 116 -16.93 1.07 5.15
C VAL A 116 -16.41 -0.03 4.23
N SER A 117 -16.80 0.01 2.96
CA SER A 117 -16.30 -0.91 1.94
C SER A 117 -14.90 -0.51 1.48
N THR A 118 -13.98 -1.48 1.39
CA THR A 118 -12.57 -1.25 1.06
C THR A 118 -12.03 -2.25 0.03
N PRO A 119 -12.68 -2.42 -1.14
CA PRO A 119 -12.32 -3.47 -2.08
C PRO A 119 -10.91 -3.31 -2.68
N LYS A 120 -10.37 -2.09 -2.79
CA LYS A 120 -9.01 -1.86 -3.29
C LYS A 120 -7.96 -2.17 -2.21
N ILE A 121 -8.20 -1.73 -0.99
CA ILE A 121 -7.35 -2.09 0.18
C ILE A 121 -7.37 -3.61 0.36
N ASP A 122 -8.55 -4.26 0.29
CA ASP A 122 -8.68 -5.71 0.36
C ASP A 122 -7.84 -6.42 -0.71
N SER A 123 -7.85 -5.92 -1.94
CA SER A 123 -7.04 -6.51 -3.02
C SER A 123 -5.53 -6.46 -2.75
N ILE A 124 -5.04 -5.40 -2.12
CA ILE A 124 -3.63 -5.28 -1.73
C ILE A 124 -3.32 -6.25 -0.57
N ILE A 125 -4.19 -6.34 0.42
CA ILE A 125 -4.03 -7.27 1.55
C ILE A 125 -3.97 -8.71 1.03
N LEU A 126 -4.89 -9.12 0.16
CA LEU A 126 -4.93 -10.46 -0.44
C LEU A 126 -3.67 -10.77 -1.21
N TRP A 127 -3.20 -9.85 -2.06
CA TRP A 127 -1.94 -10.01 -2.79
C TRP A 127 -0.73 -10.11 -1.84
N ALA A 128 -0.65 -9.26 -0.83
CA ALA A 128 0.46 -9.23 0.11
C ALA A 128 0.49 -10.51 0.97
N GLN A 129 -0.64 -10.92 1.54
CA GLN A 129 -0.71 -12.12 2.38
C GLN A 129 -0.32 -13.39 1.64
N GLU A 130 -0.70 -13.52 0.35
CA GLU A 130 -0.31 -14.65 -0.49
C GLU A 130 1.22 -14.74 -0.64
N ASN A 131 1.88 -13.61 -0.91
CA ASN A 131 3.31 -13.54 -1.10
C ASN A 131 4.12 -13.62 0.22
N MET A 132 3.52 -13.24 1.34
CA MET A 132 4.11 -13.35 2.67
C MET A 132 3.91 -14.73 3.32
N GLY A 133 3.07 -15.59 2.73
CA GLY A 133 2.65 -16.84 3.37
C GLY A 133 1.83 -16.60 4.65
N LYS A 134 1.05 -15.52 4.68
CA LYS A 134 0.19 -15.14 5.80
C LYS A 134 -1.28 -15.24 5.40
N LYS A 135 -2.18 -15.25 6.40
CA LYS A 135 -3.63 -15.23 6.21
C LYS A 135 -4.24 -14.25 7.19
N TYR A 136 -4.64 -13.10 6.70
CA TYR A 136 -5.34 -12.06 7.47
C TYR A 136 -6.81 -11.97 7.04
N LEU A 137 -7.05 -11.92 5.73
CA LEU A 137 -8.34 -11.72 5.10
C LEU A 137 -8.78 -13.00 4.38
N ILE A 138 -9.97 -13.54 4.72
CA ILE A 138 -10.58 -14.69 4.07
C ILE A 138 -12.02 -14.30 3.70
N ASP A 139 -12.38 -14.45 2.42
CA ASP A 139 -13.72 -14.12 1.90
C ASP A 139 -14.20 -12.69 2.25
N GLY A 140 -13.26 -11.74 2.32
CA GLY A 140 -13.53 -10.34 2.65
C GLY A 140 -13.59 -10.02 4.14
N GLU A 141 -13.44 -11.01 5.02
CA GLU A 141 -13.49 -10.87 6.47
C GLU A 141 -12.11 -11.06 7.13
N LEU A 142 -11.86 -10.31 8.21
CA LEU A 142 -10.64 -10.41 9.01
C LEU A 142 -10.71 -11.58 9.99
N ASN A 143 -10.65 -12.80 9.46
CA ASN A 143 -10.76 -14.04 10.23
C ASN A 143 -9.64 -15.05 9.94
N GLY A 144 -8.56 -14.60 9.28
CA GLY A 144 -7.40 -15.43 8.99
C GLY A 144 -6.59 -15.75 10.24
N GLU A 145 -5.88 -16.87 10.22
CA GLU A 145 -5.09 -17.39 11.36
C GLU A 145 -3.99 -16.44 11.88
N ASN A 146 -3.56 -15.46 11.08
CA ASN A 146 -2.53 -14.49 11.49
C ASN A 146 -3.12 -13.16 12.02
N ILE A 147 -4.42 -13.02 12.16
CA ILE A 147 -5.04 -11.81 12.74
C ILE A 147 -4.59 -11.61 14.19
N ASP A 148 -4.41 -12.69 14.94
CA ASP A 148 -3.94 -12.62 16.33
C ASP A 148 -2.53 -12.05 16.51
N GLU A 149 -1.74 -12.03 15.44
CA GLU A 149 -0.42 -11.39 15.42
C GLU A 149 -0.51 -9.86 15.27
N THR A 150 -1.70 -9.32 15.05
CA THR A 150 -1.95 -7.89 14.80
C THR A 150 -2.80 -7.26 15.91
N ILE A 151 -2.84 -5.93 15.94
CA ILE A 151 -3.73 -5.21 16.87
C ILE A 151 -5.20 -5.24 16.41
N ALA A 152 -5.49 -5.69 15.20
CA ALA A 152 -6.84 -5.77 14.64
C ALA A 152 -7.79 -6.60 15.51
N LYS A 153 -7.29 -7.67 16.15
CA LYS A 153 -8.06 -8.51 17.06
C LYS A 153 -8.77 -7.73 18.18
N TYR A 154 -8.16 -6.66 18.69
CA TYR A 154 -8.75 -5.81 19.73
C TYR A 154 -9.75 -4.77 19.21
N ILE A 155 -9.86 -4.63 17.89
CA ILE A 155 -10.73 -3.66 17.23
C ILE A 155 -12.00 -4.32 16.74
N ILE A 156 -11.89 -5.55 16.22
CA ILE A 156 -13.01 -6.31 15.65
C ILE A 156 -13.82 -7.09 16.70
N GLU A 157 -13.27 -7.34 17.88
CA GLU A 157 -14.01 -7.81 19.07
C GLU A 157 -14.96 -6.72 19.61
#